data_8b2180ec8702737478e56c850f723521
#
_entry.id   8b2180ec8702737478e56c850f723521
#
_cell.length_a   1.000
_cell.length_b   1.000
_cell.length_c   1.000
_cell.angle_alpha   90.00
_cell.angle_beta   90.00
_cell.angle_gamma   90.00
#
_symmetry.space_group_name_H-M   'P 1'
#
loop_
_entity.id
_entity.type
_entity.pdbx_description
1 polymer ?
#
loop_
_entity_poly.entity_id
_entity_poly.type
_entity_poly.pdbx_seq_one_letter_code
_entity_poly.pdbx_strand_id
1 'polypeptide(L)'
;MKINSYFSSLILCFFVGQLLMAQVKEKEGLQTQEVSVVKSYTPSLADAFKINDAPVVPDSLKEAKKVLVYKIKPVEVISTFEPNKATPLQLRKRNSSTPYNTFFSGGFGSMSQLYFNVSSVIELDRTQRFGINFYRDGFGGDVGNSLLNSNQNFNQFGLHHNLRSNSYNVNSQIQFNAQNNNYFGIYDRDWDKFLIENIDPSIKRNYFKFRTNWNWFDSILKSMAFQANITSDNFSTTEQQLAVNVKLGMPLGGGFLQAITDLQGFHSVFDKIFFDETSQEYTQGLGKLGAQWVHTENDLKLKLGAGVSYLEGSESLNSNLNYYPEIEVFYQKEGNTIAPYLISRGGVSLNNYRSGTLSNPYLAPITDLKPQFNKYNAALGIRSSLSSVLNFDFGVLFDQIENFQFYKRLPMDILGDTSAYRLSNSFHNQYADVTYYGVKAQIRIDLAKNNFVHFETVYRHYENENNQSLLNVPSLQMNWDSQFRFKDFITLSFNGEVYGDRSALEHIILLDNATESSYSQEIKLPIFYRSSAHLTVKLNKQFDAFIKGRFSNSEFHGQWAFYQEPQFMLLGGITYKFDFQY
;
A
#
# COMPACT_ATOMS: atom_id res chain seq x y z
N MET A 1 10.79 29.79 -17.73
CA MET A 1 10.94 29.65 -16.29
C MET A 1 9.89 30.43 -15.47
N LYS A 2 8.68 30.67 -15.98
CA LYS A 2 7.57 31.34 -15.24
C LYS A 2 6.28 30.51 -15.11
N ILE A 3 6.23 29.28 -15.67
CA ILE A 3 5.01 28.43 -15.65
C ILE A 3 4.95 27.57 -14.39
N ASN A 4 6.09 27.19 -13.79
CA ASN A 4 6.12 26.33 -12.60
C ASN A 4 5.60 26.97 -11.31
N SER A 5 5.66 28.32 -11.20
CA SER A 5 5.16 29.05 -10.02
C SER A 5 3.63 29.06 -9.95
N TYR A 6 2.94 29.09 -11.07
CA TYR A 6 1.47 29.14 -11.11
C TYR A 6 0.85 27.78 -10.85
N PHE A 7 1.54 26.68 -11.21
CA PHE A 7 1.02 25.34 -11.02
C PHE A 7 1.13 24.88 -9.55
N SER A 8 2.23 25.24 -8.88
CA SER A 8 2.35 25.01 -7.43
C SER A 8 1.32 25.81 -6.62
N SER A 9 1.00 27.02 -7.06
CA SER A 9 -0.06 27.83 -6.47
C SER A 9 -1.45 27.26 -6.76
N LEU A 10 -1.66 26.65 -7.92
CA LEU A 10 -2.94 26.04 -8.27
C LEU A 10 -3.23 24.77 -7.42
N ILE A 11 -2.21 23.94 -7.18
CA ILE A 11 -2.32 22.77 -6.30
C ILE A 11 -2.59 23.22 -4.86
N LEU A 12 -1.89 24.24 -4.38
CA LEU A 12 -2.12 24.79 -3.04
C LEU A 12 -3.52 25.42 -2.93
N CYS A 13 -3.98 26.15 -3.95
CA CYS A 13 -5.33 26.71 -4.01
C CYS A 13 -6.40 25.61 -4.10
N PHE A 14 -6.15 24.50 -4.80
CA PHE A 14 -7.06 23.38 -4.85
C PHE A 14 -7.22 22.71 -3.48
N PHE A 15 -6.12 22.55 -2.72
CA PHE A 15 -6.15 22.02 -1.37
C PHE A 15 -6.77 23.00 -0.36
N VAL A 16 -6.45 24.28 -0.43
CA VAL A 16 -7.05 25.32 0.42
C VAL A 16 -8.54 25.51 0.08
N GLY A 17 -8.92 25.42 -1.18
CA GLY A 17 -10.31 25.47 -1.61
C GLY A 17 -11.16 24.30 -1.08
N GLN A 18 -10.58 23.10 -0.94
CA GLN A 18 -11.26 21.95 -0.35
C GLN A 18 -11.44 22.10 1.18
N LEU A 19 -10.50 22.74 1.87
CA LEU A 19 -10.63 23.05 3.29
C LEU A 19 -11.69 24.13 3.57
N LEU A 20 -11.88 25.08 2.66
CA LEU A 20 -12.89 26.13 2.77
C LEU A 20 -14.32 25.65 2.45
N MET A 21 -14.46 24.60 1.63
CA MET A 21 -15.79 23.98 1.35
C MET A 21 -16.30 23.09 2.49
N ALA A 22 -15.48 22.81 3.50
CA ALA A 22 -15.89 22.05 4.69
C ALA A 22 -16.68 22.89 5.72
N GLN A 23 -16.80 24.22 5.49
CA GLN A 23 -17.69 25.04 6.29
C GLN A 23 -19.13 24.85 5.81
N VAL A 24 -19.78 23.84 6.37
CA VAL A 24 -21.23 23.64 6.27
C VAL A 24 -21.89 24.88 6.88
N LYS A 25 -22.62 25.64 6.06
CA LYS A 25 -23.53 26.69 6.51
C LYS A 25 -24.57 26.02 7.44
N GLU A 26 -24.42 26.23 8.73
CA GLU A 26 -25.45 25.91 9.69
C GLU A 26 -26.73 26.68 9.30
N LYS A 27 -27.82 25.97 9.13
CA LYS A 27 -29.15 26.57 9.01
C LYS A 27 -29.42 27.31 10.30
N GLU A 28 -29.74 28.60 10.19
CA GLU A 28 -30.31 29.41 11.25
C GLU A 28 -31.52 28.69 11.83
N GLY A 29 -31.32 27.98 12.94
CA GLY A 29 -32.37 27.57 13.84
C GLY A 29 -32.62 28.74 14.81
N LEU A 30 -33.86 29.03 15.08
CA LEU A 30 -34.39 30.03 15.99
C LEU A 30 -33.43 30.25 17.19
N GLN A 31 -32.97 31.49 17.34
CA GLN A 31 -32.17 31.96 18.45
C GLN A 31 -32.99 31.85 19.75
N THR A 32 -32.70 30.84 20.54
CA THR A 32 -32.99 30.87 21.96
C THR A 32 -31.90 31.67 22.61
N GLN A 33 -32.14 32.94 22.94
CA GLN A 33 -31.24 33.74 23.78
C GLN A 33 -31.29 33.15 25.18
N GLU A 34 -30.32 32.33 25.53
CA GLU A 34 -30.02 32.04 26.92
C GLU A 34 -29.21 33.23 27.45
N VAL A 35 -29.89 34.11 28.20
CA VAL A 35 -29.23 35.18 28.95
C VAL A 35 -28.66 34.53 30.20
N SER A 36 -27.44 34.11 30.20
CA SER A 36 -26.66 33.75 31.38
C SER A 36 -26.27 35.04 32.10
N VAL A 37 -27.03 35.45 33.11
CA VAL A 37 -26.64 36.53 34.01
C VAL A 37 -25.65 35.95 35.02
N VAL A 38 -24.36 36.03 34.70
CA VAL A 38 -23.29 35.78 35.67
C VAL A 38 -23.19 36.99 36.54
N LYS A 39 -23.86 36.97 37.70
CA LYS A 39 -23.62 37.92 38.76
C LYS A 39 -22.29 37.53 39.44
N SER A 40 -21.26 38.30 39.22
CA SER A 40 -20.00 38.12 39.94
C SER A 40 -20.25 38.32 41.44
N TYR A 41 -20.28 37.24 42.18
CA TYR A 41 -20.30 37.26 43.63
C TYR A 41 -18.86 37.46 44.12
N THR A 42 -18.57 38.67 44.57
CA THR A 42 -17.37 38.96 45.34
C THR A 42 -17.76 38.78 46.82
N PRO A 43 -17.31 37.75 47.51
CA PRO A 43 -17.53 37.66 48.96
C PRO A 43 -16.72 38.74 49.65
N SER A 44 -17.40 39.69 50.33
CA SER A 44 -16.74 40.63 51.22
C SER A 44 -16.56 39.96 52.58
N LEU A 45 -15.35 40.00 53.09
CA LEU A 45 -14.95 39.43 54.36
C LEU A 45 -15.53 40.22 55.61
N ALA A 46 -16.42 41.21 55.36
CA ALA A 46 -16.93 42.10 56.41
C ALA A 46 -18.16 41.54 57.18
N ASP A 47 -18.81 40.48 56.63
CA ASP A 47 -20.06 39.99 57.25
C ASP A 47 -19.93 38.66 58.00
N ALA A 48 -18.70 38.24 58.32
CA ALA A 48 -18.48 37.06 59.14
C ALA A 48 -18.08 37.41 60.52
N PHE A 49 -19.04 37.77 61.35
CA PHE A 49 -18.82 37.82 62.79
C PHE A 49 -19.00 36.44 63.41
N LYS A 50 -17.94 35.96 64.07
CA LYS A 50 -17.98 34.75 64.88
C LYS A 50 -18.76 35.04 66.13
N ILE A 51 -20.02 34.61 66.20
CA ILE A 51 -20.82 34.63 67.39
C ILE A 51 -20.24 33.58 68.37
N ASN A 52 -19.52 34.03 69.37
CA ASN A 52 -19.04 33.22 70.52
C ASN A 52 -20.11 33.23 71.61
N ASP A 53 -21.28 32.70 71.37
CA ASP A 53 -22.22 32.35 72.41
C ASP A 53 -22.08 30.88 72.75
N ALA A 54 -21.42 30.57 73.81
CA ALA A 54 -21.45 29.24 74.39
C ALA A 54 -22.81 29.10 75.11
N PRO A 55 -23.65 28.12 74.70
CA PRO A 55 -24.90 27.86 75.39
C PRO A 55 -24.57 27.37 76.82
N VAL A 56 -24.97 28.17 77.82
CA VAL A 56 -24.96 27.72 79.20
C VAL A 56 -26.14 26.78 79.39
N VAL A 57 -25.86 25.48 79.40
CA VAL A 57 -26.84 24.46 79.74
C VAL A 57 -26.86 24.34 81.25
N PRO A 58 -27.99 24.62 81.91
CA PRO A 58 -28.08 24.42 83.39
C PRO A 58 -28.05 22.89 83.63
N ASP A 59 -27.09 22.50 84.48
CA ASP A 59 -26.76 21.12 84.81
C ASP A 59 -27.67 20.56 85.89
N SER A 60 -29.00 20.58 85.67
CA SER A 60 -29.95 19.95 86.58
C SER A 60 -31.25 19.62 85.89
N LEU A 61 -31.28 18.46 85.30
CA LEU A 61 -32.39 17.55 85.19
C LEU A 61 -31.93 16.32 84.41
N LYS A 62 -31.40 15.31 85.09
CA LYS A 62 -31.24 13.97 84.55
C LYS A 62 -32.61 13.37 84.38
N GLU A 63 -33.29 13.54 83.25
CA GLU A 63 -34.44 12.73 82.94
C GLU A 63 -34.01 11.29 82.71
N ALA A 64 -34.63 10.38 83.44
CA ALA A 64 -34.41 8.95 83.31
C ALA A 64 -34.79 8.51 81.89
N LYS A 65 -33.87 7.80 81.18
CA LYS A 65 -34.09 7.25 79.88
C LYS A 65 -35.32 6.33 79.91
N LYS A 66 -36.45 6.76 79.29
CA LYS A 66 -37.60 5.94 79.06
C LYS A 66 -37.17 4.84 78.07
N VAL A 67 -37.22 3.60 78.54
CA VAL A 67 -37.06 2.43 77.63
C VAL A 67 -38.34 2.34 76.77
N LEU A 68 -38.23 2.77 75.52
CA LEU A 68 -39.28 2.61 74.56
C LEU A 68 -39.27 1.18 74.03
N VAL A 69 -40.20 0.35 74.45
CA VAL A 69 -40.42 -0.97 73.90
C VAL A 69 -41.32 -0.83 72.64
N TYR A 70 -40.74 -0.94 71.50
CA TYR A 70 -41.46 -0.94 70.26
C TYR A 70 -42.10 -2.34 70.07
N LYS A 71 -43.40 -2.47 70.17
CA LYS A 71 -44.13 -3.63 69.68
C LYS A 71 -44.33 -3.45 68.15
N ILE A 72 -43.47 -4.06 67.38
CA ILE A 72 -43.66 -4.14 65.95
C ILE A 72 -44.80 -5.15 65.70
N LYS A 73 -45.96 -4.69 65.32
CA LYS A 73 -46.96 -5.56 64.77
C LYS A 73 -46.60 -5.81 63.30
N PRO A 74 -46.36 -7.02 62.84
CA PRO A 74 -46.22 -7.30 61.42
C PRO A 74 -47.56 -7.00 60.76
N VAL A 75 -47.59 -5.94 59.95
CA VAL A 75 -48.68 -5.68 59.02
C VAL A 75 -48.25 -6.38 57.71
N GLU A 76 -48.97 -7.40 57.33
CA GLU A 76 -48.81 -7.96 56.00
C GLU A 76 -49.22 -6.90 54.96
N VAL A 77 -48.23 -6.22 54.40
CA VAL A 77 -48.45 -5.33 53.27
C VAL A 77 -48.45 -6.23 52.03
N ILE A 78 -49.63 -6.51 51.52
CA ILE A 78 -49.74 -7.11 50.21
C ILE A 78 -49.20 -6.09 49.22
N SER A 79 -47.98 -6.33 48.73
CA SER A 79 -47.37 -5.50 47.68
C SER A 79 -48.19 -5.67 46.41
N THR A 80 -48.94 -4.64 46.04
CA THR A 80 -49.60 -4.55 44.74
C THR A 80 -48.63 -4.10 43.64
N PHE A 81 -47.31 -4.12 43.93
CA PHE A 81 -46.31 -3.82 42.93
C PHE A 81 -46.11 -5.05 42.03
N GLU A 82 -46.87 -5.07 40.93
CA GLU A 82 -46.50 -5.94 39.79
C GLU A 82 -45.30 -5.27 39.08
N PRO A 83 -44.11 -5.89 39.09
CA PRO A 83 -43.03 -5.36 38.29
C PRO A 83 -43.44 -5.47 36.82
N ASN A 84 -43.56 -4.34 36.14
CA ASN A 84 -43.68 -4.31 34.70
C ASN A 84 -42.53 -5.15 34.13
N LYS A 85 -42.86 -6.33 33.61
CA LYS A 85 -41.88 -7.13 32.86
C LYS A 85 -41.37 -6.25 31.76
N ALA A 86 -40.09 -5.87 31.83
CA ALA A 86 -39.40 -5.17 30.77
C ALA A 86 -39.62 -5.94 29.49
N THR A 87 -40.34 -5.39 28.55
CA THR A 87 -40.51 -5.94 27.22
C THR A 87 -39.09 -6.02 26.63
N PRO A 88 -38.60 -7.21 26.25
CA PRO A 88 -37.27 -7.30 25.69
C PRO A 88 -37.24 -6.34 24.49
N LEU A 89 -36.32 -5.40 24.51
CA LEU A 89 -36.01 -4.54 23.37
C LEU A 89 -35.68 -5.49 22.20
N GLN A 90 -36.68 -5.68 21.32
CA GLN A 90 -36.37 -6.31 20.04
C GLN A 90 -35.37 -5.39 19.36
N LEU A 91 -34.12 -5.79 19.37
CA LEU A 91 -33.14 -5.24 18.45
C LEU A 91 -33.75 -5.38 17.06
N ARG A 92 -34.32 -4.27 16.54
CA ARG A 92 -34.68 -4.22 15.13
C ARG A 92 -33.45 -4.66 14.40
N LYS A 93 -33.44 -5.87 13.81
CA LYS A 93 -32.44 -6.25 12.81
C LYS A 93 -32.39 -5.06 11.86
N ARG A 94 -31.34 -4.26 11.93
CA ARG A 94 -31.03 -3.37 10.82
C ARG A 94 -31.06 -4.29 9.61
N ASN A 95 -32.00 -4.07 8.71
CA ASN A 95 -31.93 -4.65 7.39
C ASN A 95 -30.63 -4.12 6.78
N SER A 96 -29.49 -4.77 7.08
CA SER A 96 -28.34 -4.64 6.24
C SER A 96 -28.80 -5.23 4.93
N SER A 97 -29.07 -4.38 3.94
CA SER A 97 -29.20 -4.84 2.58
C SER A 97 -27.94 -5.68 2.34
N THR A 98 -28.11 -7.00 2.20
CA THR A 98 -27.03 -7.87 1.80
C THR A 98 -26.47 -7.27 0.51
N PRO A 99 -25.17 -6.91 0.46
CA PRO A 99 -24.62 -6.40 -0.78
C PRO A 99 -24.76 -7.50 -1.83
N TYR A 100 -25.04 -7.11 -3.06
CA TYR A 100 -25.06 -8.04 -4.17
C TYR A 100 -23.75 -8.85 -4.20
N ASN A 101 -23.86 -10.15 -4.49
CA ASN A 101 -22.71 -11.06 -4.50
C ASN A 101 -21.90 -10.97 -5.80
N THR A 102 -22.46 -10.36 -6.84
CA THR A 102 -21.84 -10.28 -8.16
C THR A 102 -21.95 -8.87 -8.73
N PHE A 103 -20.90 -8.40 -9.34
CA PHE A 103 -20.94 -7.18 -10.14
C PHE A 103 -20.16 -7.36 -11.46
N PHE A 104 -20.61 -6.62 -12.44
CA PHE A 104 -20.06 -6.50 -13.76
C PHE A 104 -19.88 -5.01 -14.07
N SER A 105 -18.68 -4.59 -14.41
CA SER A 105 -18.37 -3.23 -14.83
C SER A 105 -17.76 -3.24 -16.22
N GLY A 106 -18.25 -2.38 -17.11
CA GLY A 106 -17.70 -2.20 -18.44
C GLY A 106 -17.62 -0.73 -18.79
N GLY A 107 -16.58 -0.35 -19.54
CA GLY A 107 -16.37 1.03 -19.96
C GLY A 107 -15.44 1.17 -21.14
N PHE A 108 -15.59 2.30 -21.83
CA PHE A 108 -14.77 2.71 -22.97
C PHE A 108 -14.21 4.11 -22.72
N GLY A 109 -13.04 4.38 -23.30
CA GLY A 109 -12.36 5.63 -23.11
C GLY A 109 -11.59 6.14 -24.31
N SER A 110 -10.90 7.28 -24.09
CA SER A 110 -9.94 7.83 -25.04
C SER A 110 -8.84 6.83 -25.37
N MET A 111 -8.15 6.99 -26.47
CA MET A 111 -7.09 6.08 -26.95
C MET A 111 -7.55 4.63 -27.04
N SER A 112 -8.78 4.39 -27.49
CA SER A 112 -9.37 3.03 -27.58
C SER A 112 -9.31 2.24 -26.27
N GLN A 113 -9.36 2.92 -25.12
CA GLN A 113 -9.32 2.28 -23.82
C GLN A 113 -10.54 1.37 -23.62
N LEU A 114 -10.28 0.14 -23.22
CA LEU A 114 -11.28 -0.84 -22.87
C LEU A 114 -11.09 -1.30 -21.43
N TYR A 115 -12.11 -1.08 -20.62
CA TYR A 115 -12.17 -1.49 -19.24
C TYR A 115 -13.26 -2.54 -19.02
N PHE A 116 -12.92 -3.58 -18.28
CA PHE A 116 -13.84 -4.65 -17.92
C PHE A 116 -13.48 -5.21 -16.54
N ASN A 117 -14.45 -5.35 -15.66
CA ASN A 117 -14.24 -5.90 -14.34
C ASN A 117 -15.46 -6.71 -13.91
N VAL A 118 -15.26 -7.99 -13.62
CA VAL A 118 -16.27 -8.89 -13.08
C VAL A 118 -15.77 -9.44 -11.77
N SER A 119 -16.63 -9.47 -10.78
CA SER A 119 -16.33 -10.16 -9.52
C SER A 119 -17.60 -10.80 -9.00
N SER A 120 -17.47 -12.04 -8.57
CA SER A 120 -18.56 -12.81 -7.95
C SER A 120 -18.03 -13.51 -6.70
N VAL A 121 -18.80 -13.48 -5.63
CA VAL A 121 -18.52 -14.21 -4.39
C VAL A 121 -19.67 -15.16 -4.11
N ILE A 122 -19.37 -16.44 -4.06
CA ILE A 122 -20.33 -17.52 -3.84
C ILE A 122 -20.11 -18.05 -2.43
N GLU A 123 -21.12 -17.98 -1.58
CA GLU A 123 -21.12 -18.56 -0.24
C GLU A 123 -21.68 -19.98 -0.33
N LEU A 124 -20.84 -21.02 -0.25
CA LEU A 124 -21.28 -22.40 -0.27
C LEU A 124 -21.99 -22.76 1.05
N ASP A 125 -21.41 -22.31 2.14
CA ASP A 125 -21.96 -22.42 3.47
C ASP A 125 -21.46 -21.31 4.40
N ARG A 126 -21.73 -21.40 5.72
CA ARG A 126 -21.30 -20.39 6.69
C ARG A 126 -19.78 -20.35 6.88
N THR A 127 -19.07 -21.36 6.44
CA THR A 127 -17.63 -21.56 6.65
C THR A 127 -16.83 -21.37 5.37
N GLN A 128 -17.46 -21.50 4.20
CA GLN A 128 -16.75 -21.54 2.92
C GLN A 128 -17.28 -20.51 1.92
N ARG A 129 -16.35 -19.79 1.34
CA ARG A 129 -16.61 -18.80 0.28
C ARG A 129 -15.66 -19.00 -0.88
N PHE A 130 -16.20 -18.94 -2.08
CA PHE A 130 -15.43 -18.87 -3.32
C PHE A 130 -15.63 -17.52 -3.96
N GLY A 131 -14.55 -16.95 -4.48
CA GLY A 131 -14.58 -15.73 -5.27
C GLY A 131 -13.98 -15.98 -6.65
N ILE A 132 -14.58 -15.39 -7.67
CA ILE A 132 -14.06 -15.37 -9.03
C ILE A 132 -13.96 -13.91 -9.44
N ASN A 133 -12.83 -13.51 -10.00
CA ASN A 133 -12.68 -12.18 -10.57
C ASN A 133 -12.00 -12.24 -11.93
N PHE A 134 -12.46 -11.37 -12.82
CA PHE A 134 -11.80 -11.07 -14.08
C PHE A 134 -11.67 -9.56 -14.22
N TYR A 135 -10.49 -9.10 -14.56
CA TYR A 135 -10.18 -7.69 -14.75
C TYR A 135 -9.42 -7.49 -16.05
N ARG A 136 -9.81 -6.50 -16.84
CA ARG A 136 -9.10 -6.02 -18.01
C ARG A 136 -9.04 -4.50 -17.98
N ASP A 137 -7.87 -3.96 -18.23
CA ASP A 137 -7.64 -2.54 -18.49
C ASP A 137 -6.53 -2.42 -19.53
N GLY A 138 -6.69 -1.51 -20.47
CA GLY A 138 -5.70 -1.30 -21.49
C GLY A 138 -6.13 -0.23 -22.47
N PHE A 139 -5.17 0.31 -23.17
CA PHE A 139 -5.40 1.29 -24.23
C PHE A 139 -4.62 0.87 -25.50
N GLY A 140 -5.14 1.30 -26.64
CA GLY A 140 -4.52 1.17 -27.94
C GLY A 140 -4.31 2.54 -28.54
N GLY A 141 -3.14 2.78 -29.11
CA GLY A 141 -2.81 4.07 -29.73
C GLY A 141 -1.43 4.54 -29.33
N ASP A 142 -0.91 5.48 -30.11
CA ASP A 142 0.45 5.95 -29.93
C ASP A 142 0.50 7.08 -28.90
N VAL A 143 1.51 7.02 -28.04
CA VAL A 143 1.77 8.03 -27.04
C VAL A 143 2.89 8.94 -27.54
N GLY A 144 2.57 10.23 -27.66
CA GLY A 144 3.54 11.24 -28.15
C GLY A 144 3.98 10.98 -29.58
N ASN A 145 5.25 11.24 -29.86
CA ASN A 145 5.89 11.05 -31.17
C ASN A 145 6.74 9.77 -31.21
N SER A 146 6.32 8.73 -30.50
CA SER A 146 7.01 7.44 -30.54
C SER A 146 6.95 6.85 -31.95
N LEU A 147 8.08 6.31 -32.41
CA LEU A 147 8.17 5.64 -33.71
C LEU A 147 7.56 4.24 -33.69
N LEU A 148 7.45 3.62 -32.54
CA LEU A 148 6.86 2.32 -32.34
C LEU A 148 5.54 2.44 -31.56
N ASN A 149 4.62 1.54 -31.87
CA ASN A 149 3.33 1.47 -31.19
C ASN A 149 3.48 1.30 -29.68
N SER A 150 2.70 2.05 -28.89
CA SER A 150 2.77 2.09 -27.43
C SER A 150 1.60 1.43 -26.71
N ASN A 151 0.88 0.53 -27.37
CA ASN A 151 -0.26 -0.19 -26.80
C ASN A 151 0.08 -0.88 -25.48
N GLN A 152 -0.84 -0.83 -24.53
CA GLN A 152 -0.73 -1.54 -23.27
C GLN A 152 -2.04 -2.24 -22.93
N ASN A 153 -1.96 -3.50 -22.52
CA ASN A 153 -3.11 -4.28 -22.08
C ASN A 153 -2.73 -5.13 -20.87
N PHE A 154 -3.59 -5.13 -19.88
CA PHE A 154 -3.48 -5.96 -18.71
C PHE A 154 -4.77 -6.76 -18.52
N ASN A 155 -4.65 -8.08 -18.41
CA ASN A 155 -5.76 -8.97 -18.11
C ASN A 155 -5.40 -9.77 -16.85
N GLN A 156 -6.35 -9.93 -15.96
CA GLN A 156 -6.20 -10.72 -14.76
C GLN A 156 -7.41 -11.62 -14.57
N PHE A 157 -7.15 -12.88 -14.31
CA PHE A 157 -8.15 -13.84 -13.84
C PHE A 157 -7.74 -14.32 -12.44
N GLY A 158 -8.68 -14.39 -11.52
CA GLY A 158 -8.44 -14.82 -10.15
C GLY A 158 -9.54 -15.72 -9.60
N LEU A 159 -9.12 -16.72 -8.84
CA LEU A 159 -9.98 -17.58 -8.02
C LEU A 159 -9.53 -17.43 -6.56
N HIS A 160 -10.48 -17.29 -5.66
CA HIS A 160 -10.23 -17.18 -4.22
C HIS A 160 -11.09 -18.20 -3.49
N HIS A 161 -10.50 -18.89 -2.52
CA HIS A 161 -11.20 -19.76 -1.61
C HIS A 161 -10.87 -19.40 -0.16
N ASN A 162 -11.90 -19.16 0.62
CA ASN A 162 -11.79 -18.91 2.05
C ASN A 162 -12.55 -19.99 2.80
N LEU A 163 -11.84 -20.68 3.68
CA LEU A 163 -12.41 -21.68 4.59
C LEU A 163 -12.14 -21.22 6.04
N ARG A 164 -13.18 -21.16 6.84
CA ARG A 164 -13.09 -20.85 8.28
C ARG A 164 -13.61 -22.02 9.11
N SER A 165 -12.76 -22.58 9.91
CA SER A 165 -13.09 -23.60 10.92
C SER A 165 -12.96 -23.00 12.33
N ASN A 166 -13.35 -23.75 13.35
CA ASN A 166 -13.15 -23.34 14.74
C ASN A 166 -11.67 -23.32 15.14
N SER A 167 -10.82 -24.15 14.53
CA SER A 167 -9.42 -24.32 14.90
C SER A 167 -8.45 -23.64 13.92
N TYR A 168 -8.88 -23.36 12.70
CA TYR A 168 -8.03 -22.76 11.67
C TYR A 168 -8.84 -22.00 10.61
N ASN A 169 -8.17 -21.13 9.88
CA ASN A 169 -8.66 -20.56 8.63
C ASN A 169 -7.68 -20.82 7.49
N VAL A 170 -8.22 -20.96 6.28
CA VAL A 170 -7.45 -21.16 5.05
C VAL A 170 -7.89 -20.12 4.02
N ASN A 171 -6.91 -19.47 3.43
CA ASN A 171 -7.13 -18.56 2.30
C ASN A 171 -6.27 -19.05 1.13
N SER A 172 -6.90 -19.50 0.06
CA SER A 172 -6.21 -19.96 -1.15
C SER A 172 -6.57 -19.05 -2.33
N GLN A 173 -5.58 -18.77 -3.16
CA GLN A 173 -5.73 -17.93 -4.33
C GLN A 173 -4.99 -18.52 -5.52
N ILE A 174 -5.65 -18.55 -6.67
CA ILE A 174 -5.04 -18.76 -7.97
C ILE A 174 -5.20 -17.45 -8.75
N GLN A 175 -4.15 -16.99 -9.37
CA GLN A 175 -4.16 -15.77 -10.17
C GLN A 175 -3.36 -16.00 -11.45
N PHE A 176 -3.93 -15.61 -12.58
CA PHE A 176 -3.27 -15.55 -13.87
C PHE A 176 -3.36 -14.13 -14.40
N ASN A 177 -2.20 -13.55 -14.75
CA ASN A 177 -2.12 -12.23 -15.38
C ASN A 177 -1.47 -12.39 -16.76
N ALA A 178 -2.08 -11.79 -17.78
CA ALA A 178 -1.48 -11.59 -19.08
C ALA A 178 -1.28 -10.09 -19.30
N GLN A 179 -0.03 -9.70 -19.43
CA GLN A 179 0.40 -8.31 -19.62
C GLN A 179 1.04 -8.17 -20.99
N ASN A 180 0.51 -7.25 -21.80
CA ASN A 180 1.08 -6.89 -23.08
C ASN A 180 1.49 -5.42 -23.01
N ASN A 181 2.76 -5.15 -23.25
CA ASN A 181 3.36 -3.83 -23.37
C ASN A 181 4.16 -3.78 -24.67
N ASN A 182 4.74 -2.63 -24.96
CA ASN A 182 5.61 -2.48 -26.13
C ASN A 182 6.92 -1.79 -25.75
N TYR A 183 8.03 -2.18 -26.35
CA TYR A 183 9.29 -1.44 -26.32
C TYR A 183 9.21 -0.25 -27.29
N PHE A 184 8.54 0.85 -26.88
CA PHE A 184 8.28 1.97 -27.76
C PHE A 184 9.20 3.20 -27.51
N GLY A 185 10.07 3.17 -26.50
CA GLY A 185 10.89 4.31 -26.06
C GLY A 185 11.91 4.83 -27.07
N ILE A 186 11.50 4.96 -28.35
CA ILE A 186 12.28 5.44 -29.49
C ILE A 186 11.51 6.59 -30.14
N TYR A 187 12.20 7.71 -30.38
CA TYR A 187 11.60 8.91 -30.93
C TYR A 187 12.31 9.33 -32.22
N ASP A 188 11.69 10.29 -32.94
CA ASP A 188 12.14 10.77 -34.21
C ASP A 188 13.64 11.17 -34.18
N ARG A 189 14.42 10.33 -34.83
CA ARG A 189 15.83 10.49 -35.17
C ARG A 189 15.94 10.04 -36.61
N ASP A 190 17.07 10.20 -37.25
CA ASP A 190 17.33 9.74 -38.62
C ASP A 190 17.38 8.20 -38.74
N TRP A 191 16.27 7.55 -38.32
CA TRP A 191 16.09 6.11 -38.41
C TRP A 191 15.67 5.70 -39.81
N ASP A 192 16.23 4.62 -40.32
CA ASP A 192 15.74 3.99 -41.54
C ASP A 192 14.31 3.46 -41.29
N LYS A 193 13.33 4.02 -42.03
CA LYS A 193 11.92 3.61 -41.91
C LYS A 193 11.72 2.12 -42.16
N PHE A 194 12.50 1.53 -43.06
CA PHE A 194 12.42 0.11 -43.37
C PHE A 194 12.81 -0.76 -42.14
N LEU A 195 13.78 -0.33 -41.38
CA LEU A 195 14.17 -1.03 -40.13
C LEU A 195 13.03 -1.00 -39.11
N ILE A 196 12.41 0.15 -38.93
CA ILE A 196 11.36 0.36 -37.92
C ILE A 196 10.06 -0.38 -38.30
N GLU A 197 9.68 -0.36 -39.57
CA GLU A 197 8.46 -1.01 -40.06
C GLU A 197 8.46 -2.54 -39.88
N ASN A 198 9.63 -3.18 -39.76
CA ASN A 198 9.78 -4.62 -39.59
C ASN A 198 9.99 -5.06 -38.14
N ILE A 199 10.00 -4.14 -37.17
CA ILE A 199 10.21 -4.44 -35.74
C ILE A 199 8.87 -4.73 -35.06
N ASP A 200 8.74 -5.89 -34.41
CA ASP A 200 7.66 -6.17 -33.46
C ASP A 200 8.04 -5.65 -32.07
N PRO A 201 7.46 -4.52 -31.60
CA PRO A 201 7.79 -3.98 -30.29
C PRO A 201 7.17 -4.77 -29.13
N SER A 202 6.35 -5.76 -29.38
CA SER A 202 5.49 -6.37 -28.38
C SER A 202 6.25 -7.14 -27.30
N ILE A 203 5.84 -6.89 -26.06
CA ILE A 203 6.26 -7.60 -24.86
C ILE A 203 5.03 -8.31 -24.32
N LYS A 204 4.98 -9.63 -24.40
CA LYS A 204 3.87 -10.43 -23.88
C LYS A 204 4.39 -11.23 -22.68
N ARG A 205 3.86 -10.98 -21.49
CA ARG A 205 4.24 -11.69 -20.27
C ARG A 205 3.04 -12.31 -19.62
N ASN A 206 3.21 -13.56 -19.21
CA ASN A 206 2.21 -14.31 -18.48
C ASN A 206 2.75 -14.62 -17.08
N TYR A 207 1.91 -14.39 -16.08
CA TYR A 207 2.23 -14.62 -14.69
C TYR A 207 1.15 -15.51 -14.08
N PHE A 208 1.54 -16.70 -13.69
CA PHE A 208 0.71 -17.57 -12.87
C PHE A 208 1.17 -17.47 -11.42
N LYS A 209 0.21 -17.48 -10.49
CA LYS A 209 0.44 -17.48 -9.06
C LYS A 209 -0.57 -18.38 -8.37
N PHE A 210 -0.07 -19.31 -7.61
CA PHE A 210 -0.84 -20.04 -6.59
C PHE A 210 -0.32 -19.64 -5.21
N ARG A 211 -1.21 -19.34 -4.29
CA ARG A 211 -0.87 -19.08 -2.90
C ARG A 211 -1.94 -19.66 -1.99
N THR A 212 -1.50 -20.30 -0.90
CA THR A 212 -2.38 -20.73 0.20
C THR A 212 -1.77 -20.35 1.54
N ASN A 213 -2.60 -19.83 2.43
CA ASN A 213 -2.22 -19.45 3.78
C ASN A 213 -3.13 -20.18 4.76
N TRP A 214 -2.54 -20.87 5.69
CA TRP A 214 -3.18 -21.57 6.80
C TRP A 214 -2.83 -20.86 8.09
N ASN A 215 -3.82 -20.54 8.92
CA ASN A 215 -3.61 -19.93 10.22
C ASN A 215 -4.38 -20.74 11.25
N TRP A 216 -3.69 -21.20 12.29
CA TRP A 216 -4.25 -21.96 13.41
C TRP A 216 -4.38 -21.06 14.63
N PHE A 217 -5.47 -21.23 15.40
CA PHE A 217 -5.77 -20.37 16.54
C PHE A 217 -5.07 -20.86 17.81
N ASP A 218 -5.27 -22.12 18.21
CA ASP A 218 -4.80 -22.69 19.48
C ASP A 218 -3.75 -23.80 19.27
N SER A 219 -2.74 -23.53 18.48
CA SER A 219 -1.68 -24.47 18.15
C SER A 219 -0.31 -23.82 18.29
N ILE A 220 0.73 -24.62 18.50
CA ILE A 220 2.13 -24.17 18.38
C ILE A 220 2.41 -23.72 16.95
N LEU A 221 1.90 -24.43 15.96
CA LEU A 221 1.91 -24.00 14.57
C LEU A 221 0.90 -22.87 14.39
N LYS A 222 1.38 -21.64 14.22
CA LYS A 222 0.53 -20.44 14.08
C LYS A 222 0.10 -20.20 12.66
N SER A 223 1.04 -20.31 11.72
CA SER A 223 0.71 -20.15 10.31
C SER A 223 1.66 -20.93 9.42
N MET A 224 1.15 -21.31 8.25
CA MET A 224 1.93 -21.82 7.13
C MET A 224 1.43 -21.17 5.85
N ALA A 225 2.36 -20.69 5.05
CA ALA A 225 2.07 -20.15 3.71
C ALA A 225 2.87 -20.93 2.68
N PHE A 226 2.21 -21.28 1.58
CA PHE A 226 2.85 -21.84 0.40
C PHE A 226 2.54 -20.95 -0.80
N GLN A 227 3.55 -20.68 -1.63
CA GLN A 227 3.38 -19.92 -2.86
C GLN A 227 4.18 -20.57 -3.99
N ALA A 228 3.55 -20.71 -5.15
CA ALA A 228 4.18 -21.10 -6.41
C ALA A 228 3.88 -20.05 -7.47
N ASN A 229 4.91 -19.63 -8.18
CA ASN A 229 4.79 -18.69 -9.29
C ASN A 229 5.43 -19.28 -10.54
N ILE A 230 4.83 -18.99 -11.70
CA ILE A 230 5.42 -19.26 -13.01
C ILE A 230 5.33 -17.97 -13.81
N THR A 231 6.40 -17.59 -14.46
CA THR A 231 6.47 -16.41 -15.33
C THR A 231 7.00 -16.88 -16.69
N SER A 232 6.43 -16.38 -17.76
CA SER A 232 6.92 -16.62 -19.12
C SER A 232 6.71 -15.38 -19.99
N ASP A 233 7.50 -15.24 -21.05
CA ASP A 233 7.36 -14.17 -22.02
C ASP A 233 7.45 -14.68 -23.48
N ASN A 234 7.30 -13.76 -24.44
CA ASN A 234 7.41 -14.07 -25.87
C ASN A 234 8.87 -14.13 -26.37
N PHE A 235 9.86 -13.98 -25.48
CA PHE A 235 11.29 -14.11 -25.77
C PHE A 235 11.85 -15.46 -25.31
N SER A 236 10.95 -16.42 -25.01
CA SER A 236 11.29 -17.75 -24.46
C SER A 236 11.93 -17.72 -23.07
N THR A 237 11.75 -16.62 -22.33
CA THR A 237 12.16 -16.58 -20.92
C THR A 237 11.12 -17.32 -20.08
N THR A 238 11.59 -18.18 -19.19
CA THR A 238 10.72 -18.87 -18.20
C THR A 238 11.33 -18.79 -16.81
N GLU A 239 10.49 -18.59 -15.82
CA GLU A 239 10.89 -18.62 -14.41
C GLU A 239 9.86 -19.36 -13.57
N GLN A 240 10.35 -20.26 -12.72
CA GLN A 240 9.56 -20.98 -11.72
C GLN A 240 10.07 -20.60 -10.33
N GLN A 241 9.18 -20.25 -9.43
CA GLN A 241 9.50 -19.89 -8.06
C GLN A 241 8.61 -20.65 -7.08
N LEU A 242 9.21 -21.13 -5.99
CA LEU A 242 8.53 -21.72 -4.85
C LEU A 242 8.92 -21.00 -3.57
N ALA A 243 7.96 -20.84 -2.67
CA ALA A 243 8.20 -20.30 -1.35
C ALA A 243 7.30 -20.97 -0.30
N VAL A 244 7.90 -21.27 0.86
CA VAL A 244 7.22 -21.82 2.04
C VAL A 244 7.60 -20.98 3.25
N ASN A 245 6.61 -20.49 3.97
CA ASN A 245 6.82 -19.79 5.23
C ASN A 245 6.06 -20.53 6.34
N VAL A 246 6.74 -20.81 7.45
CA VAL A 246 6.17 -21.48 8.62
C VAL A 246 6.44 -20.63 9.85
N LYS A 247 5.42 -20.41 10.66
CA LYS A 247 5.49 -19.70 11.92
C LYS A 247 5.04 -20.56 13.07
N LEU A 248 5.95 -20.81 13.99
CA LEU A 248 5.68 -21.46 15.27
C LEU A 248 5.59 -20.42 16.37
N GLY A 249 4.85 -20.72 17.44
CA GLY A 249 4.78 -19.80 18.55
C GLY A 249 4.23 -20.44 19.83
N MET A 250 4.87 -20.08 20.95
CA MET A 250 4.48 -20.58 22.27
C MET A 250 4.64 -19.48 23.32
N PRO A 251 3.84 -19.49 24.40
CA PRO A 251 4.05 -18.61 25.53
C PRO A 251 5.41 -18.87 26.19
N LEU A 252 6.15 -17.82 26.55
CA LEU A 252 7.43 -17.91 27.23
C LEU A 252 7.71 -16.63 28.05
N GLY A 253 7.94 -16.75 29.34
CA GLY A 253 8.45 -15.67 30.21
C GLY A 253 7.59 -14.40 30.19
N GLY A 254 6.26 -14.52 30.33
CA GLY A 254 5.33 -13.39 30.29
C GLY A 254 5.13 -12.79 28.91
N GLY A 255 5.76 -13.34 27.87
CA GLY A 255 5.63 -12.98 26.47
C GLY A 255 5.31 -14.17 25.59
N PHE A 256 5.62 -14.04 24.32
CA PHE A 256 5.35 -15.03 23.28
C PHE A 256 6.59 -15.23 22.40
N LEU A 257 7.19 -16.42 22.47
CA LEU A 257 8.30 -16.79 21.61
C LEU A 257 7.77 -17.24 20.26
N GLN A 258 8.32 -16.70 19.18
CA GLN A 258 8.01 -17.08 17.81
C GLN A 258 9.27 -17.54 17.09
N ALA A 259 9.17 -18.66 16.37
CA ALA A 259 10.17 -19.09 15.40
C ALA A 259 9.56 -19.00 14.01
N ILE A 260 10.33 -18.45 13.07
CA ILE A 260 9.91 -18.22 11.70
C ILE A 260 10.90 -18.89 10.78
N THR A 261 10.41 -19.72 9.87
CA THR A 261 11.19 -20.33 8.80
C THR A 261 10.64 -19.85 7.47
N ASP A 262 11.52 -19.41 6.60
CA ASP A 262 11.19 -18.99 5.24
C ASP A 262 12.14 -19.70 4.28
N LEU A 263 11.59 -20.54 3.42
CA LEU A 263 12.32 -21.27 2.39
C LEU A 263 11.81 -20.80 1.04
N GLN A 264 12.67 -20.35 0.18
CA GLN A 264 12.30 -19.93 -1.16
C GLN A 264 13.40 -20.24 -2.17
N GLY A 265 13.00 -20.44 -3.40
CA GLY A 265 13.92 -20.65 -4.49
C GLY A 265 13.28 -20.37 -5.83
N PHE A 266 14.09 -20.11 -6.81
CA PHE A 266 13.64 -19.94 -8.18
C PHE A 266 14.65 -20.56 -9.17
N HIS A 267 14.13 -20.90 -10.33
CA HIS A 267 14.89 -21.31 -11.51
C HIS A 267 14.40 -20.51 -12.71
N SER A 268 15.29 -19.77 -13.35
CA SER A 268 15.02 -18.92 -14.50
C SER A 268 15.87 -19.36 -15.67
N VAL A 269 15.27 -19.50 -16.86
CA VAL A 269 15.94 -19.80 -18.12
C VAL A 269 15.69 -18.66 -19.09
N PHE A 270 16.76 -18.14 -19.66
CA PHE A 270 16.76 -17.08 -20.66
C PHE A 270 17.35 -17.63 -21.95
N ASP A 271 16.52 -17.84 -22.98
CA ASP A 271 16.98 -18.36 -24.28
C ASP A 271 17.60 -17.28 -25.17
N LYS A 272 17.24 -16.02 -24.96
CA LYS A 272 17.75 -14.87 -25.72
C LYS A 272 18.58 -13.96 -24.84
N ILE A 273 19.80 -13.68 -25.25
CA ILE A 273 20.73 -12.81 -24.56
C ILE A 273 20.97 -11.54 -25.38
N PHE A 274 21.12 -10.38 -24.72
CA PHE A 274 21.29 -9.10 -25.40
C PHE A 274 22.56 -9.04 -26.26
N PHE A 275 23.66 -9.60 -25.76
CA PHE A 275 24.97 -9.57 -26.42
C PHE A 275 25.50 -10.92 -26.88
N ASP A 276 24.77 -12.01 -26.63
CA ASP A 276 25.21 -13.37 -26.94
C ASP A 276 24.00 -14.27 -27.23
N GLU A 277 24.12 -15.23 -28.12
CA GLU A 277 23.04 -16.16 -28.48
C GLU A 277 22.99 -17.41 -27.59
N THR A 278 23.78 -17.46 -26.53
CA THR A 278 23.80 -18.60 -25.60
C THR A 278 22.72 -18.47 -24.52
N SER A 279 21.99 -19.55 -24.27
CA SER A 279 21.01 -19.61 -23.16
C SER A 279 21.70 -19.46 -21.82
N GLN A 280 21.09 -18.73 -20.90
CA GLN A 280 21.55 -18.57 -19.51
C GLN A 280 20.52 -19.10 -18.52
N GLU A 281 21.00 -19.74 -17.48
CA GLU A 281 20.18 -20.28 -16.41
C GLU A 281 20.61 -19.71 -15.05
N TYR A 282 19.63 -19.33 -14.23
CA TYR A 282 19.83 -18.90 -12.85
C TYR A 282 19.02 -19.78 -11.93
N THR A 283 19.70 -20.41 -10.97
CA THR A 283 19.04 -21.16 -9.90
C THR A 283 19.55 -20.65 -8.57
N GLN A 284 18.64 -20.14 -7.75
CA GLN A 284 18.99 -19.66 -6.41
C GLN A 284 18.00 -20.20 -5.37
N GLY A 285 18.54 -20.54 -4.21
CA GLY A 285 17.82 -20.99 -3.05
C GLY A 285 18.13 -20.11 -1.83
N LEU A 286 17.14 -19.82 -1.00
CA LEU A 286 17.28 -19.05 0.21
C LEU A 286 16.51 -19.69 1.35
N GLY A 287 17.23 -20.04 2.42
CA GLY A 287 16.66 -20.47 3.68
C GLY A 287 16.84 -19.38 4.74
N LYS A 288 15.79 -19.03 5.47
CA LYS A 288 15.84 -18.12 6.61
C LYS A 288 15.29 -18.78 7.85
N LEU A 289 15.95 -18.58 8.97
CA LEU A 289 15.49 -18.93 10.29
C LEU A 289 15.54 -17.71 11.18
N GLY A 290 14.43 -17.38 11.81
CA GLY A 290 14.32 -16.27 12.76
C GLY A 290 13.70 -16.73 14.07
N ALA A 291 14.18 -16.16 15.16
CA ALA A 291 13.56 -16.31 16.47
C ALA A 291 13.31 -14.93 17.05
N GLN A 292 12.11 -14.71 17.58
CA GLN A 292 11.71 -13.43 18.16
C GLN A 292 10.83 -13.64 19.40
N TRP A 293 11.08 -12.84 20.42
CA TRP A 293 10.25 -12.79 21.60
C TRP A 293 9.39 -11.53 21.54
N VAL A 294 8.09 -11.70 21.68
CA VAL A 294 7.10 -10.63 21.66
C VAL A 294 6.53 -10.49 23.07
N HIS A 295 6.69 -9.32 23.66
CA HIS A 295 6.15 -9.00 24.96
C HIS A 295 5.30 -7.73 24.86
N THR A 296 4.16 -7.75 25.52
CA THR A 296 3.28 -6.57 25.60
C THR A 296 2.86 -6.45 27.05
N GLU A 297 3.29 -5.39 27.69
CA GLU A 297 2.97 -5.07 29.07
C GLU A 297 2.64 -3.59 29.18
N ASN A 298 1.47 -3.28 29.75
CA ASN A 298 0.96 -1.92 29.87
C ASN A 298 1.09 -1.12 28.56
N ASP A 299 1.97 -0.11 28.59
CA ASP A 299 2.19 0.86 27.50
C ASP A 299 3.28 0.43 26.50
N LEU A 300 4.01 -0.65 26.80
CA LEU A 300 5.19 -1.08 26.04
C LEU A 300 4.93 -2.36 25.27
N LYS A 301 5.17 -2.32 23.97
CA LYS A 301 5.22 -3.50 23.10
C LYS A 301 6.65 -3.68 22.60
N LEU A 302 7.25 -4.80 22.97
CA LEU A 302 8.60 -5.20 22.58
C LEU A 302 8.52 -6.40 21.65
N LYS A 303 9.33 -6.38 20.63
CA LYS A 303 9.65 -7.53 19.79
C LYS A 303 11.16 -7.55 19.65
N LEU A 304 11.80 -8.54 20.23
CA LEU A 304 13.24 -8.69 20.21
C LEU A 304 13.57 -10.03 19.56
N GLY A 305 14.38 -9.98 18.52
CA GLY A 305 14.74 -11.18 17.77
C GLY A 305 15.94 -10.97 16.88
N ALA A 306 16.35 -12.07 16.29
CA ALA A 306 17.38 -12.12 15.28
C ALA A 306 17.05 -13.21 14.26
N GLY A 307 17.57 -13.06 13.07
CA GLY A 307 17.46 -14.04 12.00
C GLY A 307 18.81 -14.36 11.40
N VAL A 308 18.87 -15.54 10.81
CA VAL A 308 19.97 -15.99 9.97
C VAL A 308 19.42 -16.44 8.64
N SER A 309 20.11 -16.13 7.56
CA SER A 309 19.80 -16.59 6.22
C SER A 309 21.01 -17.30 5.59
N TYR A 310 20.71 -18.38 4.86
CA TYR A 310 21.67 -19.09 4.04
C TYR A 310 21.22 -19.03 2.59
N LEU A 311 22.15 -18.65 1.73
CA LEU A 311 21.96 -18.49 0.29
C LEU A 311 22.70 -19.58 -0.46
N GLU A 312 22.03 -20.22 -1.40
CA GLU A 312 22.56 -21.25 -2.31
C GLU A 312 22.49 -20.76 -3.75
N GLY A 313 23.49 -21.10 -4.57
CA GLY A 313 23.48 -20.81 -6.01
C GLY A 313 23.82 -19.36 -6.38
N SER A 314 24.49 -18.61 -5.51
CA SER A 314 24.95 -17.26 -5.81
C SER A 314 26.27 -16.96 -5.11
N GLU A 315 27.23 -16.43 -5.87
CA GLU A 315 28.52 -15.92 -5.36
C GLU A 315 28.52 -14.39 -5.21
N SER A 316 27.36 -13.76 -5.38
CA SER A 316 27.26 -12.30 -5.49
C SER A 316 27.15 -11.54 -4.17
N LEU A 317 26.95 -12.23 -3.05
CA LEU A 317 27.04 -11.64 -1.71
C LEU A 317 28.42 -11.96 -1.08
N ASN A 318 28.86 -11.07 -0.18
CA ASN A 318 30.12 -11.24 0.55
C ASN A 318 30.12 -12.50 1.45
N SER A 319 28.95 -13.01 1.80
CA SER A 319 28.80 -14.25 2.55
C SER A 319 27.49 -14.95 2.19
N ASN A 320 27.54 -16.26 2.07
CA ASN A 320 26.32 -17.07 1.92
C ASN A 320 25.51 -17.16 3.23
N LEU A 321 26.15 -16.96 4.39
CA LEU A 321 25.52 -16.96 5.69
C LEU A 321 25.45 -15.53 6.24
N ASN A 322 24.25 -15.02 6.42
CA ASN A 322 24.00 -13.63 6.82
C ASN A 322 23.12 -13.58 8.07
N TYR A 323 23.50 -12.71 9.03
CA TYR A 323 22.78 -12.47 10.27
C TYR A 323 22.13 -11.09 10.23
N TYR A 324 20.94 -10.97 10.83
CA TYR A 324 20.21 -9.70 10.83
C TYR A 324 19.35 -9.52 12.09
N PRO A 325 19.10 -8.27 12.51
CA PRO A 325 18.23 -7.97 13.65
C PRO A 325 16.75 -8.08 13.28
N GLU A 326 15.91 -8.33 14.29
CA GLU A 326 14.45 -8.27 14.25
C GLU A 326 13.97 -7.57 15.53
N ILE A 327 14.04 -6.24 15.57
CA ILE A 327 13.76 -5.43 16.75
C ILE A 327 12.62 -4.48 16.44
N GLU A 328 11.59 -4.48 17.30
CA GLU A 328 10.53 -3.50 17.26
C GLU A 328 10.20 -3.07 18.70
N VAL A 329 10.19 -1.77 18.94
CA VAL A 329 9.82 -1.17 20.22
C VAL A 329 8.75 -0.14 19.94
N PHE A 330 7.60 -0.29 20.59
CA PHE A 330 6.51 0.68 20.56
C PHE A 330 6.17 1.04 21.99
N TYR A 331 6.11 2.33 22.28
CA TYR A 331 5.68 2.83 23.56
C TYR A 331 4.44 3.70 23.38
N GLN A 332 3.31 3.29 23.97
CA GLN A 332 2.04 4.00 23.88
C GLN A 332 1.38 4.02 25.24
N LYS A 333 1.59 5.10 25.97
CA LYS A 333 0.97 5.31 27.28
C LYS A 333 -0.53 5.49 27.12
N GLU A 334 -1.30 4.85 28.00
CA GLU A 334 -2.76 5.01 28.05
C GLU A 334 -3.12 6.50 28.19
N GLY A 335 -4.04 6.98 27.35
CA GLY A 335 -4.42 8.39 27.26
C GLY A 335 -3.46 9.29 26.45
N ASN A 336 -2.27 8.83 26.09
CA ASN A 336 -1.40 9.56 25.17
C ASN A 336 -1.75 9.25 23.71
N THR A 337 -1.83 10.28 22.92
CA THR A 337 -2.08 10.17 21.49
C THR A 337 -0.82 9.90 20.67
N ILE A 338 0.36 10.06 21.25
CA ILE A 338 1.66 9.93 20.60
C ILE A 338 2.37 8.67 21.08
N ALA A 339 2.77 7.81 20.14
CA ALA A 339 3.51 6.58 20.38
C ALA A 339 4.86 6.62 19.64
N PRO A 340 5.98 6.86 20.33
CA PRO A 340 7.30 6.69 19.75
C PRO A 340 7.57 5.22 19.45
N TYR A 341 8.34 4.98 18.39
CA TYR A 341 8.75 3.65 18.00
C TYR A 341 10.19 3.60 17.48
N LEU A 342 10.81 2.45 17.65
CA LEU A 342 12.05 2.05 17.03
C LEU A 342 11.83 0.72 16.32
N ILE A 343 12.23 0.62 15.07
CA ILE A 343 12.18 -0.60 14.28
C ILE A 343 13.58 -0.82 13.69
N SER A 344 14.11 -2.03 13.78
CA SER A 344 15.29 -2.44 13.04
C SER A 344 15.08 -3.86 12.56
N ARG A 345 15.16 -4.05 11.26
CA ARG A 345 14.98 -5.33 10.57
C ARG A 345 16.10 -5.54 9.57
N GLY A 346 16.30 -6.77 9.20
CA GLY A 346 17.24 -7.12 8.15
C GLY A 346 16.75 -8.32 7.34
N GLY A 347 17.64 -8.84 6.49
CA GLY A 347 17.40 -10.09 5.79
C GLY A 347 17.80 -10.06 4.32
N VAL A 348 18.02 -11.24 3.78
CA VAL A 348 18.30 -11.46 2.37
C VAL A 348 16.97 -11.59 1.61
N SER A 349 16.92 -11.04 0.40
CA SER A 349 15.84 -11.22 -0.56
C SER A 349 16.38 -11.67 -1.91
N LEU A 350 15.66 -12.58 -2.57
CA LEU A 350 15.98 -12.98 -3.93
C LEU A 350 15.36 -11.99 -4.91
N ASN A 351 16.21 -11.39 -5.75
CA ASN A 351 15.76 -10.67 -6.93
C ASN A 351 15.64 -11.68 -8.08
N ASN A 352 14.48 -11.72 -8.71
CA ASN A 352 14.19 -12.65 -9.78
C ASN A 352 13.56 -11.92 -10.98
N TYR A 353 13.42 -12.61 -12.11
CA TYR A 353 12.90 -12.01 -13.33
C TYR A 353 11.47 -11.49 -13.14
N ARG A 354 10.62 -12.25 -12.45
CA ARG A 354 9.25 -11.83 -12.12
C ARG A 354 9.22 -10.51 -11.36
N SER A 355 10.03 -10.37 -10.31
CA SER A 355 10.05 -9.15 -9.52
C SER A 355 10.58 -7.96 -10.33
N GLY A 356 11.61 -8.19 -11.14
CA GLY A 356 12.17 -7.19 -12.04
C GLY A 356 11.16 -6.68 -13.07
N THR A 357 10.46 -7.59 -13.75
CA THR A 357 9.47 -7.23 -14.78
C THR A 357 8.20 -6.60 -14.24
N LEU A 358 7.83 -6.92 -13.01
CA LEU A 358 6.73 -6.24 -12.31
C LEU A 358 7.12 -4.83 -11.86
N SER A 359 8.38 -4.60 -11.51
CA SER A 359 8.90 -3.28 -11.15
C SER A 359 9.15 -2.42 -12.39
N ASN A 360 9.77 -2.98 -13.42
CA ASN A 360 10.04 -2.31 -14.68
C ASN A 360 9.50 -3.15 -15.86
N PRO A 361 8.36 -2.78 -16.45
CA PRO A 361 7.76 -3.52 -17.56
C PRO A 361 8.62 -3.53 -18.83
N TYR A 362 9.64 -2.67 -18.92
CA TYR A 362 10.56 -2.56 -20.06
C TYR A 362 11.92 -3.22 -19.80
N LEU A 363 11.99 -4.10 -18.79
CA LEU A 363 13.16 -4.91 -18.53
C LEU A 363 13.41 -5.85 -19.73
N ALA A 364 14.66 -5.91 -20.22
CA ALA A 364 15.05 -6.82 -21.28
C ALA A 364 14.88 -8.29 -20.86
N PRO A 365 14.70 -9.23 -21.82
CA PRO A 365 14.54 -10.66 -21.49
C PRO A 365 15.77 -11.27 -20.81
N ILE A 366 16.87 -10.53 -20.74
CA ILE A 366 18.06 -10.92 -20.01
C ILE A 366 18.40 -9.87 -19.02
N THR A 367 18.64 -10.36 -17.83
CA THR A 367 19.07 -9.50 -16.73
C THR A 367 19.90 -10.30 -15.74
N ASP A 368 20.93 -9.69 -15.21
CA ASP A 368 21.70 -10.25 -14.10
C ASP A 368 20.77 -10.34 -12.86
N LEU A 369 20.79 -11.48 -12.19
CA LEU A 369 19.94 -11.73 -11.03
C LEU A 369 20.82 -11.93 -9.80
N LYS A 370 20.95 -10.90 -8.96
CA LYS A 370 21.71 -10.94 -7.71
C LYS A 370 20.78 -10.79 -6.52
N PRO A 371 20.95 -11.59 -5.45
CA PRO A 371 20.23 -11.39 -4.21
C PRO A 371 20.63 -10.07 -3.56
N GLN A 372 19.73 -9.49 -2.80
CA GLN A 372 19.95 -8.26 -2.04
C GLN A 372 19.97 -8.59 -0.55
N PHE A 373 20.92 -8.05 0.19
CA PHE A 373 20.98 -8.17 1.64
C PHE A 373 20.79 -6.81 2.32
N ASN A 374 19.66 -6.65 2.98
CA ASN A 374 19.41 -5.53 3.89
C ASN A 374 20.05 -5.86 5.24
N LYS A 375 21.25 -5.32 5.50
CA LYS A 375 21.97 -5.51 6.76
C LYS A 375 21.19 -4.89 7.91
N TYR A 376 20.78 -3.66 7.70
CA TYR A 376 19.92 -2.89 8.61
C TYR A 376 18.89 -2.13 7.79
N ASN A 377 17.64 -2.25 8.18
CA ASN A 377 16.55 -1.38 7.79
C ASN A 377 15.98 -0.82 9.09
N ALA A 378 16.42 0.39 9.46
CA ALA A 378 16.09 0.99 10.73
C ALA A 378 15.17 2.20 10.54
N ALA A 379 14.21 2.34 11.44
CA ALA A 379 13.31 3.48 11.51
C ALA A 379 13.09 3.90 12.96
N LEU A 380 13.28 5.17 13.24
CA LEU A 380 12.93 5.81 14.50
C LEU A 380 11.86 6.85 14.22
N GLY A 381 10.76 6.81 14.95
CA GLY A 381 9.67 7.71 14.66
C GLY A 381 8.62 7.84 15.75
N ILE A 382 7.62 8.60 15.41
CA ILE A 382 6.42 8.80 16.22
C ILE A 382 5.18 8.49 15.41
N ARG A 383 4.29 7.71 16.00
CA ARG A 383 2.96 7.44 15.46
C ARG A 383 1.93 8.08 16.37
N SER A 384 0.90 8.64 15.81
CA SER A 384 -0.15 9.26 16.59
C SER A 384 -1.52 9.02 15.99
N SER A 385 -2.48 8.88 16.89
CA SER A 385 -3.89 9.00 16.61
C SER A 385 -4.41 10.16 17.47
N LEU A 386 -4.22 11.40 16.97
CA LEU A 386 -4.59 12.61 17.72
C LEU A 386 -6.10 12.69 17.98
N SER A 387 -6.88 12.07 17.12
CA SER A 387 -8.32 11.93 17.27
C SER A 387 -8.80 10.75 16.42
N SER A 388 -10.08 10.43 16.45
CA SER A 388 -10.68 9.49 15.49
C SER A 388 -10.57 9.98 14.03
N VAL A 389 -10.19 11.24 13.83
CA VAL A 389 -10.10 11.89 12.52
C VAL A 389 -8.68 11.91 11.98
N LEU A 390 -7.67 12.21 12.80
CA LEU A 390 -6.30 12.46 12.33
C LEU A 390 -5.31 11.43 12.89
N ASN A 391 -4.72 10.67 11.98
CA ASN A 391 -3.63 9.74 12.25
C ASN A 391 -2.39 10.15 11.46
N PHE A 392 -1.21 10.07 12.07
CA PHE A 392 0.05 10.30 11.37
C PHE A 392 1.16 9.34 11.83
N ASP A 393 2.15 9.14 10.97
CA ASP A 393 3.38 8.40 11.23
C ASP A 393 4.54 9.20 10.61
N PHE A 394 5.45 9.71 11.45
CA PHE A 394 6.67 10.40 11.03
C PHE A 394 7.87 9.63 11.54
N GLY A 395 8.86 9.45 10.68
CA GLY A 395 10.05 8.72 11.05
C GLY A 395 11.27 9.10 10.23
N VAL A 396 12.44 8.93 10.83
CA VAL A 396 13.72 8.93 10.14
C VAL A 396 14.10 7.51 9.79
N LEU A 397 14.76 7.32 8.67
CA LEU A 397 15.14 6.04 8.10
C LEU A 397 16.65 5.97 7.99
N PHE A 398 17.18 4.78 8.24
CA PHE A 398 18.55 4.42 7.97
C PHE A 398 18.59 2.99 7.43
N ASP A 399 19.17 2.80 6.25
CA ASP A 399 19.29 1.49 5.63
C ASP A 399 20.70 1.28 5.11
N GLN A 400 21.20 0.07 5.28
CA GLN A 400 22.43 -0.40 4.68
C GLN A 400 22.16 -1.66 3.88
N ILE A 401 22.37 -1.60 2.58
CA ILE A 401 21.96 -2.59 1.61
C ILE A 401 23.13 -3.01 0.75
N GLU A 402 23.42 -4.30 0.73
CA GLU A 402 24.34 -4.93 -0.20
C GLU A 402 23.56 -5.41 -1.42
N ASN A 403 24.08 -5.13 -2.63
CA ASN A 403 23.43 -5.39 -3.91
C ASN A 403 22.06 -4.69 -4.03
N PHE A 404 21.97 -3.40 -3.73
CA PHE A 404 20.76 -2.61 -4.02
C PHE A 404 20.50 -2.61 -5.52
N GLN A 405 19.31 -3.11 -5.93
CA GLN A 405 18.94 -3.21 -7.35
C GLN A 405 18.42 -1.87 -7.89
N PHE A 406 18.92 -1.48 -9.05
CA PHE A 406 18.39 -0.36 -9.85
C PHE A 406 18.43 -0.70 -11.34
N TYR A 407 17.91 0.17 -12.21
CA TYR A 407 17.74 -0.15 -13.61
C TYR A 407 18.54 0.79 -14.50
N LYS A 408 19.37 0.22 -15.35
CA LYS A 408 20.16 0.93 -16.34
C LYS A 408 19.59 0.67 -17.74
N ARG A 409 19.46 1.70 -18.55
CA ARG A 409 19.08 1.58 -19.95
C ARG A 409 20.19 0.88 -20.72
N LEU A 410 19.82 -0.07 -21.56
CA LEU A 410 20.75 -0.79 -22.43
C LEU A 410 21.17 0.09 -23.61
N PRO A 411 22.39 -0.04 -24.13
CA PRO A 411 22.81 0.63 -25.36
C PRO A 411 22.08 0.05 -26.56
N MET A 412 22.28 0.66 -27.70
CA MET A 412 21.79 0.11 -28.97
C MET A 412 22.72 -1.02 -29.44
N ASP A 413 22.13 -2.10 -29.92
CA ASP A 413 22.84 -3.23 -30.57
C ASP A 413 22.08 -3.64 -31.82
N ILE A 414 22.55 -3.18 -32.97
CA ILE A 414 21.96 -3.46 -34.29
C ILE A 414 22.66 -4.59 -35.03
N LEU A 415 23.75 -5.13 -34.49
CA LEU A 415 24.50 -6.22 -35.14
C LEU A 415 23.85 -7.59 -34.92
N GLY A 416 22.88 -7.67 -34.01
CA GLY A 416 22.12 -8.87 -33.73
C GLY A 416 20.83 -9.01 -34.54
N ASP A 417 19.87 -9.74 -33.99
CA ASP A 417 18.53 -9.83 -34.56
C ASP A 417 17.78 -8.48 -34.43
N THR A 418 16.69 -8.31 -35.17
CA THR A 418 15.83 -7.11 -35.16
C THR A 418 14.89 -7.07 -33.96
N SER A 419 15.26 -7.65 -32.82
CA SER A 419 14.43 -7.63 -31.61
C SER A 419 14.29 -6.21 -31.08
N ALA A 420 13.06 -5.80 -30.79
CA ALA A 420 12.74 -4.43 -30.39
C ALA A 420 13.49 -3.96 -29.14
N TYR A 421 13.82 -4.85 -28.20
CA TYR A 421 14.55 -4.51 -26.98
C TYR A 421 16.03 -4.11 -27.20
N ARG A 422 16.56 -4.28 -28.41
CA ARG A 422 17.94 -3.94 -28.77
C ARG A 422 18.15 -2.50 -29.25
N LEU A 423 17.09 -1.72 -29.35
CA LEU A 423 17.12 -0.37 -29.92
C LEU A 423 17.34 0.74 -28.86
N SER A 424 18.12 0.46 -27.84
CA SER A 424 18.33 1.40 -26.70
C SER A 424 17.01 1.82 -26.02
N ASN A 425 16.06 0.92 -25.96
CA ASN A 425 14.71 1.13 -25.40
C ASN A 425 14.35 0.10 -24.32
N SER A 426 15.31 -0.64 -23.82
CA SER A 426 15.12 -1.61 -22.76
C SER A 426 16.04 -1.31 -21.58
N PHE A 427 15.78 -1.98 -20.48
CA PHE A 427 16.56 -1.84 -19.25
C PHE A 427 17.11 -3.19 -18.80
N HIS A 428 18.18 -3.16 -18.02
CA HIS A 428 18.67 -4.31 -17.29
C HIS A 428 18.95 -3.95 -15.83
N ASN A 429 19.05 -4.97 -14.99
CA ASN A 429 19.39 -4.82 -13.59
C ASN A 429 20.84 -4.36 -13.42
N GLN A 430 21.06 -3.45 -12.50
CA GLN A 430 22.36 -3.05 -11.96
C GLN A 430 22.31 -3.13 -10.44
N TYR A 431 23.46 -3.28 -9.82
CA TYR A 431 23.57 -3.45 -8.39
C TYR A 431 24.69 -2.57 -7.83
N ALA A 432 24.47 -2.03 -6.64
CA ALA A 432 25.46 -1.28 -5.87
C ALA A 432 25.25 -1.51 -4.38
N ASP A 433 26.31 -1.45 -3.61
CA ASP A 433 26.20 -1.37 -2.16
C ASP A 433 25.85 0.06 -1.76
N VAL A 434 24.76 0.21 -1.03
CA VAL A 434 24.15 1.51 -0.77
C VAL A 434 23.86 1.66 0.72
N THR A 435 24.19 2.83 1.23
CA THR A 435 23.65 3.34 2.50
C THR A 435 22.71 4.49 2.18
N TYR A 436 21.53 4.52 2.77
CA TYR A 436 20.68 5.70 2.65
C TYR A 436 20.15 6.17 3.99
N TYR A 437 19.97 7.49 4.05
CA TYR A 437 19.31 8.20 5.13
C TYR A 437 18.02 8.80 4.57
N GLY A 438 16.97 8.75 5.35
CA GLY A 438 15.71 9.24 4.83
C GLY A 438 14.75 9.73 5.90
N VAL A 439 13.68 10.32 5.43
CA VAL A 439 12.51 10.67 6.25
C VAL A 439 11.26 10.12 5.59
N LYS A 440 10.34 9.62 6.42
CA LYS A 440 9.00 9.24 5.98
C LYS A 440 7.96 10.04 6.72
N ALA A 441 6.89 10.35 6.03
CA ALA A 441 5.70 10.96 6.60
C ALA A 441 4.47 10.27 6.01
N GLN A 442 3.56 9.85 6.88
CA GLN A 442 2.27 9.31 6.49
C GLN A 442 1.20 10.05 7.28
N ILE A 443 0.18 10.54 6.60
CA ILE A 443 -0.94 11.28 7.20
C ILE A 443 -2.23 10.70 6.67
N ARG A 444 -3.13 10.33 7.59
CA ARG A 444 -4.47 9.90 7.26
C ARG A 444 -5.50 10.74 8.02
N ILE A 445 -6.43 11.31 7.28
CA ILE A 445 -7.53 12.13 7.79
C ILE A 445 -8.84 11.43 7.45
N ASP A 446 -9.53 10.90 8.46
CA ASP A 446 -10.82 10.25 8.34
C ASP A 446 -11.93 11.25 8.67
N LEU A 447 -12.43 11.98 7.66
CA LEU A 447 -13.40 13.08 7.84
C LEU A 447 -14.78 12.57 8.27
N ALA A 448 -15.20 11.40 7.77
CA ALA A 448 -16.42 10.72 8.11
C ALA A 448 -16.35 9.25 7.70
N LYS A 449 -17.39 8.46 7.97
CA LYS A 449 -17.47 7.09 7.49
C LYS A 449 -17.36 7.05 5.96
N ASN A 450 -16.29 6.41 5.44
CA ASN A 450 -15.95 6.31 4.01
C ASN A 450 -15.49 7.63 3.35
N ASN A 451 -15.13 8.64 4.13
CA ASN A 451 -14.53 9.88 3.63
C ASN A 451 -13.16 10.04 4.26
N PHE A 452 -12.13 9.92 3.47
CA PHE A 452 -10.76 10.01 3.96
C PHE A 452 -9.82 10.65 2.95
N VAL A 453 -8.72 11.14 3.46
CA VAL A 453 -7.55 11.58 2.70
C VAL A 453 -6.33 10.92 3.32
N HIS A 454 -5.51 10.31 2.50
CA HIS A 454 -4.28 9.65 2.91
C HIS A 454 -3.12 10.12 2.04
N PHE A 455 -2.02 10.47 2.67
CA PHE A 455 -0.75 10.84 2.04
C PHE A 455 0.37 10.00 2.64
N GLU A 456 1.24 9.54 1.78
CA GLU A 456 2.49 8.90 2.16
C GLU A 456 3.62 9.52 1.35
N THR A 457 4.69 9.93 2.00
CA THR A 457 5.89 10.46 1.35
C THR A 457 7.13 9.89 2.00
N VAL A 458 8.13 9.63 1.17
CA VAL A 458 9.45 9.17 1.60
C VAL A 458 10.49 9.93 0.80
N TYR A 459 11.41 10.55 1.51
CA TYR A 459 12.62 11.14 0.94
C TYR A 459 13.83 10.31 1.37
N ARG A 460 14.75 10.02 0.42
CA ARG A 460 15.97 9.25 0.66
C ARG A 460 17.16 9.95 0.02
N HIS A 461 18.22 10.06 0.79
CA HIS A 461 19.54 10.44 0.30
C HIS A 461 20.40 9.18 0.26
N TYR A 462 20.91 8.85 -0.92
CA TYR A 462 21.64 7.63 -1.18
C TYR A 462 23.14 7.91 -1.29
N GLU A 463 23.93 7.08 -0.63
CA GLU A 463 25.39 7.06 -0.71
C GLU A 463 25.85 5.66 -1.12
N ASN A 464 26.84 5.57 -1.98
CA ASN A 464 27.51 4.32 -2.36
C ASN A 464 29.02 4.54 -2.46
N GLU A 465 29.79 3.46 -2.33
CA GLU A 465 31.26 3.52 -2.26
C GLU A 465 31.93 4.20 -3.46
N ASN A 466 31.33 4.12 -4.63
CA ASN A 466 31.89 4.63 -5.88
C ASN A 466 31.32 6.02 -6.28
N ASN A 467 30.46 6.63 -5.47
CA ASN A 467 29.67 7.83 -5.83
C ASN A 467 28.98 7.71 -7.20
N GLN A 468 28.60 6.50 -7.59
CA GLN A 468 27.93 6.23 -8.84
C GLN A 468 26.47 6.66 -8.75
N SER A 469 25.97 7.32 -9.81
CA SER A 469 24.54 7.67 -9.90
C SER A 469 23.66 6.41 -9.92
N LEU A 470 22.70 6.34 -9.02
CA LEU A 470 21.67 5.30 -9.02
C LEU A 470 20.59 5.66 -10.04
N LEU A 471 20.72 5.09 -11.24
CA LEU A 471 19.87 5.43 -12.37
C LEU A 471 18.42 5.02 -12.14
N ASN A 472 17.49 5.91 -12.51
CA ASN A 472 16.03 5.75 -12.37
C ASN A 472 15.53 5.58 -10.91
N VAL A 473 16.38 5.86 -9.91
CA VAL A 473 16.03 5.81 -8.49
C VAL A 473 15.65 7.22 -8.02
N PRO A 474 14.39 7.46 -7.62
CA PRO A 474 13.98 8.77 -7.14
C PRO A 474 14.40 9.00 -5.69
N SER A 475 14.86 10.23 -5.41
CA SER A 475 15.11 10.66 -4.03
C SER A 475 13.83 10.92 -3.25
N LEU A 476 12.78 11.38 -3.91
CA LEU A 476 11.46 11.65 -3.34
C LEU A 476 10.41 10.76 -4.00
N GLN A 477 9.60 10.11 -3.17
CA GLN A 477 8.39 9.40 -3.60
C GLN A 477 7.21 9.88 -2.75
N MET A 478 6.09 10.19 -3.39
CA MET A 478 4.86 10.55 -2.71
C MET A 478 3.69 9.80 -3.35
N ASN A 479 2.82 9.26 -2.51
CA ASN A 479 1.56 8.66 -2.91
C ASN A 479 0.42 9.32 -2.16
N TRP A 480 -0.72 9.44 -2.80
CA TRP A 480 -1.95 9.85 -2.12
C TRP A 480 -3.14 9.04 -2.61
N ASP A 481 -4.06 8.83 -1.73
CA ASP A 481 -5.38 8.31 -2.03
C ASP A 481 -6.43 9.00 -1.18
N SER A 482 -7.57 9.27 -1.76
CA SER A 482 -8.69 9.91 -1.08
C SER A 482 -10.02 9.42 -1.61
N GLN A 483 -11.00 9.39 -0.75
CA GLN A 483 -12.37 9.06 -1.11
C GLN A 483 -13.34 9.98 -0.41
N PHE A 484 -14.31 10.47 -1.16
CA PHE A 484 -15.40 11.30 -0.68
C PHE A 484 -16.73 10.72 -1.14
N ARG A 485 -17.59 10.41 -0.18
CA ARG A 485 -18.96 9.96 -0.45
C ARG A 485 -19.93 11.07 -0.08
N PHE A 486 -20.62 11.59 -1.09
CA PHE A 486 -21.63 12.63 -0.95
C PHE A 486 -23.01 11.96 -0.95
N LYS A 487 -23.70 12.05 0.20
CA LYS A 487 -24.91 11.27 0.42
C LYS A 487 -24.62 9.79 0.10
N ASP A 488 -25.60 8.99 -0.22
CA ASP A 488 -25.40 7.55 -0.48
C ASP A 488 -25.29 7.21 -1.98
N PHE A 489 -25.22 8.21 -2.86
CA PHE A 489 -25.29 7.98 -4.29
C PHE A 489 -24.11 8.50 -5.12
N ILE A 490 -23.26 9.37 -4.60
CA ILE A 490 -22.05 9.84 -5.30
C ILE A 490 -20.83 9.43 -4.50
N THR A 491 -19.87 8.80 -5.16
CA THR A 491 -18.53 8.54 -4.62
C THR A 491 -17.49 9.14 -5.57
N LEU A 492 -16.60 9.94 -5.03
CA LEU A 492 -15.48 10.54 -5.73
C LEU A 492 -14.18 10.06 -5.07
N SER A 493 -13.28 9.47 -5.85
CA SER A 493 -11.99 9.01 -5.37
C SER A 493 -10.88 9.66 -6.19
N PHE A 494 -9.79 10.02 -5.52
CA PHE A 494 -8.57 10.52 -6.17
C PHE A 494 -7.40 9.70 -5.66
N ASN A 495 -6.51 9.36 -6.56
CA ASN A 495 -5.22 8.77 -6.22
C ASN A 495 -4.13 9.32 -7.12
N GLY A 496 -2.89 9.18 -6.71
CA GLY A 496 -1.77 9.56 -7.53
C GLY A 496 -0.44 9.33 -6.86
N GLU A 497 0.60 9.59 -7.62
CA GLU A 497 1.99 9.38 -7.22
C GLU A 497 2.89 10.45 -7.81
N VAL A 498 3.99 10.73 -7.12
CA VAL A 498 5.06 11.63 -7.54
C VAL A 498 6.39 10.92 -7.40
N TYR A 499 7.20 11.01 -8.42
CA TYR A 499 8.62 10.62 -8.41
C TYR A 499 9.46 11.88 -8.57
N GLY A 500 10.32 12.13 -7.59
CA GLY A 500 11.26 13.27 -7.61
C GLY A 500 12.34 13.15 -8.69
N ASP A 501 13.33 14.01 -8.58
CA ASP A 501 14.45 14.03 -9.50
C ASP A 501 15.18 12.68 -9.54
N ARG A 502 15.53 12.25 -10.76
CA ARG A 502 16.20 10.99 -11.05
C ARG A 502 17.23 11.20 -12.14
N SER A 503 18.27 10.38 -12.17
CA SER A 503 19.21 10.31 -13.29
C SER A 503 18.88 9.15 -14.21
N ALA A 504 19.16 9.28 -15.49
CA ALA A 504 19.08 8.20 -16.48
C ALA A 504 20.23 8.30 -17.48
N LEU A 505 20.46 7.25 -18.26
CA LEU A 505 21.39 7.30 -19.38
C LEU A 505 20.66 7.55 -20.69
N GLU A 506 21.17 8.52 -21.43
CA GLU A 506 20.89 8.70 -22.85
C GLU A 506 22.05 8.12 -23.66
N HIS A 507 21.74 7.27 -24.64
CA HIS A 507 22.70 6.75 -25.59
C HIS A 507 22.62 7.57 -26.87
N ILE A 508 23.70 8.21 -27.23
CA ILE A 508 23.82 9.08 -28.41
C ILE A 508 24.68 8.34 -29.43
N ILE A 509 24.16 8.20 -30.65
CA ILE A 509 24.87 7.61 -31.77
C ILE A 509 25.29 8.77 -32.68
N LEU A 510 26.56 8.87 -32.94
CA LEU A 510 27.12 9.81 -33.91
C LEU A 510 27.45 9.04 -35.19
N LEU A 511 26.79 9.40 -36.27
CA LEU A 511 27.11 8.94 -37.61
C LEU A 511 28.06 9.98 -38.25
N ASP A 512 29.36 9.75 -38.20
CA ASP A 512 30.36 10.58 -38.87
C ASP A 512 31.07 9.76 -39.94
N ASN A 513 30.85 10.09 -41.23
CA ASN A 513 31.56 9.62 -42.41
C ASN A 513 31.94 8.13 -42.41
N ALA A 514 30.99 7.23 -42.17
CA ALA A 514 31.13 5.76 -42.14
C ALA A 514 31.74 5.16 -40.86
N THR A 515 31.92 5.93 -39.81
CA THR A 515 32.26 5.41 -38.48
C THR A 515 31.13 5.67 -37.51
N GLU A 516 30.50 4.61 -37.02
CA GLU A 516 29.56 4.71 -35.89
C GLU A 516 30.37 4.86 -34.60
N SER A 517 30.15 5.95 -33.89
CA SER A 517 30.59 6.08 -32.50
C SER A 517 29.38 6.28 -31.60
N SER A 518 29.31 5.52 -30.55
CA SER A 518 28.25 5.70 -29.55
C SER A 518 28.85 6.09 -28.21
N TYR A 519 28.23 7.05 -27.55
CA TYR A 519 28.58 7.39 -26.17
C TYR A 519 27.33 7.50 -25.32
N SER A 520 27.48 7.29 -24.03
CA SER A 520 26.40 7.40 -23.05
C SER A 520 26.58 8.65 -22.23
N GLN A 521 25.54 9.44 -22.12
CA GLN A 521 25.49 10.65 -21.31
C GLN A 521 24.47 10.49 -20.19
N GLU A 522 24.84 10.89 -18.96
CA GLU A 522 23.89 10.98 -17.87
C GLU A 522 23.02 12.23 -18.03
N ILE A 523 21.72 12.04 -17.97
CA ILE A 523 20.72 13.10 -18.01
C ILE A 523 19.90 13.11 -16.72
N LYS A 524 19.42 14.29 -16.34
CA LYS A 524 18.48 14.43 -15.23
C LYS A 524 17.04 14.36 -15.74
N LEU A 525 16.25 13.49 -15.17
CA LEU A 525 14.82 13.38 -15.44
C LEU A 525 14.06 14.37 -14.55
N PRO A 526 13.09 15.09 -15.11
CA PRO A 526 12.24 15.98 -14.32
C PRO A 526 11.37 15.20 -13.33
N ILE A 527 10.79 15.93 -12.38
CA ILE A 527 9.77 15.39 -11.49
C ILE A 527 8.61 14.85 -12.35
N PHE A 528 8.26 13.61 -12.15
CA PHE A 528 7.13 12.96 -12.79
C PHE A 528 5.99 12.79 -11.79
N TYR A 529 4.78 13.10 -12.21
CA TYR A 529 3.59 12.82 -11.44
C TYR A 529 2.45 12.30 -12.31
N ARG A 530 1.68 11.41 -11.71
CA ARG A 530 0.48 10.81 -12.29
C ARG A 530 -0.65 10.86 -11.27
N SER A 531 -1.84 11.24 -11.71
CA SER A 531 -3.04 11.29 -10.88
C SER A 531 -4.24 10.69 -11.60
N SER A 532 -5.17 10.15 -10.84
CA SER A 532 -6.43 9.63 -11.35
C SER A 532 -7.59 10.10 -10.49
N ALA A 533 -8.70 10.38 -11.13
CA ALA A 533 -9.97 10.70 -10.51
C ALA A 533 -11.02 9.68 -10.94
N HIS A 534 -11.83 9.20 -10.01
CA HIS A 534 -12.90 8.25 -10.28
C HIS A 534 -14.20 8.73 -9.63
N LEU A 535 -15.14 9.15 -10.46
CA LEU A 535 -16.49 9.51 -10.06
C LEU A 535 -17.43 8.34 -10.30
N THR A 536 -18.13 7.89 -9.26
CA THR A 536 -19.19 6.89 -9.35
C THR A 536 -20.50 7.49 -8.89
N VAL A 537 -21.53 7.35 -9.70
CA VAL A 537 -22.89 7.78 -9.41
C VAL A 537 -23.80 6.56 -9.37
N LYS A 538 -24.43 6.32 -8.22
CA LYS A 538 -25.39 5.25 -8.03
C LYS A 538 -26.73 5.68 -8.64
N LEU A 539 -27.11 5.05 -9.75
CA LEU A 539 -28.37 5.33 -10.44
C LEU A 539 -29.56 4.68 -9.72
N ASN A 540 -29.36 3.44 -9.29
CA ASN A 540 -30.34 2.70 -8.49
C ASN A 540 -29.63 1.62 -7.65
N LYS A 541 -30.34 0.64 -7.13
CA LYS A 541 -29.73 -0.43 -6.32
C LYS A 541 -28.78 -1.32 -7.11
N GLN A 542 -29.07 -1.54 -8.41
CA GLN A 542 -28.36 -2.45 -9.28
C GLN A 542 -27.35 -1.76 -10.21
N PHE A 543 -27.57 -0.51 -10.58
CA PHE A 543 -26.77 0.20 -11.57
C PHE A 543 -26.04 1.39 -10.97
N ASP A 544 -24.71 1.46 -11.25
CA ASP A 544 -23.90 2.63 -11.07
C ASP A 544 -23.35 3.09 -12.43
N ALA A 545 -23.27 4.38 -12.67
CA ALA A 545 -22.46 4.96 -13.76
C ALA A 545 -21.14 5.47 -13.19
N PHE A 546 -20.08 5.39 -13.97
CA PHE A 546 -18.80 5.91 -13.54
C PHE A 546 -18.03 6.62 -14.66
N ILE A 547 -17.17 7.56 -14.24
CA ILE A 547 -16.19 8.23 -15.09
C ILE A 547 -14.85 8.13 -14.39
N LYS A 548 -13.81 7.73 -15.14
CA LYS A 548 -12.41 7.71 -14.68
C LYS A 548 -11.61 8.67 -15.55
N GLY A 549 -10.90 9.59 -14.92
CA GLY A 549 -9.93 10.45 -15.56
C GLY A 549 -8.52 10.11 -15.06
N ARG A 550 -7.53 10.10 -15.94
CA ARG A 550 -6.11 9.99 -15.61
C ARG A 550 -5.35 11.13 -16.23
N PHE A 551 -4.43 11.69 -15.48
CA PHE A 551 -3.54 12.76 -15.93
C PHE A 551 -2.10 12.42 -15.55
N SER A 552 -1.14 12.70 -16.45
CA SER A 552 0.29 12.70 -16.18
C SER A 552 0.97 13.93 -16.78
N ASN A 553 2.09 14.37 -16.18
CA ASN A 553 2.91 15.44 -16.73
C ASN A 553 3.99 14.94 -17.70
N SER A 554 3.83 13.71 -18.22
CA SER A 554 4.80 13.10 -19.11
C SER A 554 4.82 13.84 -20.46
N GLU A 555 5.91 14.53 -20.78
CA GLU A 555 6.14 15.12 -22.09
C GLU A 555 7.01 14.21 -22.97
N PHE A 556 8.12 13.72 -22.44
CA PHE A 556 9.08 12.86 -23.11
C PHE A 556 9.50 11.69 -22.23
N HIS A 557 9.53 11.90 -20.91
CA HIS A 557 9.85 10.90 -19.91
C HIS A 557 8.65 10.71 -18.98
N GLY A 558 8.31 9.47 -18.71
CA GLY A 558 7.34 9.12 -17.68
C GLY A 558 8.03 8.64 -16.40
N GLN A 559 7.48 7.61 -15.79
CA GLN A 559 8.13 6.93 -14.68
C GLN A 559 9.51 6.39 -15.10
N TRP A 560 9.63 5.91 -16.33
CA TRP A 560 10.87 5.42 -16.92
C TRP A 560 11.38 6.38 -17.99
N ALA A 561 12.70 6.50 -18.06
CA ALA A 561 13.35 7.36 -19.07
C ALA A 561 12.92 6.93 -20.49
N PHE A 562 12.55 7.90 -21.30
CA PHE A 562 12.10 7.72 -22.70
C PHE A 562 10.81 6.89 -22.86
N TYR A 563 10.06 6.68 -21.79
CA TYR A 563 8.75 6.07 -21.83
C TYR A 563 7.69 7.08 -21.43
N GLN A 564 7.19 7.79 -22.43
CA GLN A 564 6.13 8.76 -22.27
C GLN A 564 4.84 8.06 -21.84
N GLU A 565 4.07 8.66 -20.96
CA GLU A 565 2.73 8.20 -20.60
C GLU A 565 1.67 9.12 -21.22
N PRO A 566 0.45 8.61 -21.50
CA PRO A 566 -0.63 9.49 -21.95
C PRO A 566 -0.84 10.64 -20.96
N GLN A 567 -0.79 11.89 -21.46
CA GLN A 567 -0.98 13.06 -20.59
C GLN A 567 -2.39 13.13 -20.03
N PHE A 568 -3.39 12.76 -20.82
CA PHE A 568 -4.78 12.74 -20.39
C PHE A 568 -5.52 11.54 -20.98
N MET A 569 -6.25 10.84 -20.11
CA MET A 569 -7.15 9.76 -20.50
C MET A 569 -8.48 9.94 -19.80
N LEU A 570 -9.57 9.66 -20.51
CA LEU A 570 -10.92 9.69 -19.95
C LEU A 570 -11.65 8.42 -20.36
N LEU A 571 -12.30 7.77 -19.39
CA LEU A 571 -13.09 6.56 -19.58
C LEU A 571 -14.44 6.70 -18.86
N GLY A 572 -15.52 6.35 -19.54
CA GLY A 572 -16.87 6.26 -18.97
C GLY A 572 -17.41 4.85 -19.03
N GLY A 573 -18.24 4.47 -18.07
CA GLY A 573 -18.79 3.13 -18.03
C GLY A 573 -19.94 2.96 -17.04
N ILE A 574 -20.42 1.72 -16.99
CA ILE A 574 -21.54 1.29 -16.16
C ILE A 574 -21.15 0.06 -15.35
N THR A 575 -21.60 -0.01 -14.11
CA THR A 575 -21.53 -1.19 -13.26
C THR A 575 -22.93 -1.72 -13.02
N TYR A 576 -23.14 -3.02 -13.28
CA TYR A 576 -24.35 -3.76 -12.95
C TYR A 576 -24.09 -4.72 -11.79
N LYS A 577 -24.97 -4.73 -10.80
CA LYS A 577 -24.88 -5.53 -9.57
C LYS A 577 -26.10 -6.44 -9.46
N PHE A 578 -25.88 -7.69 -9.16
CA PHE A 578 -26.96 -8.67 -9.02
C PHE A 578 -26.55 -9.81 -8.08
N ASP A 579 -27.53 -10.57 -7.63
CA ASP A 579 -27.28 -11.80 -6.89
C ASP A 579 -27.27 -12.97 -7.86
N PHE A 580 -26.11 -13.60 -7.95
CA PHE A 580 -25.98 -14.87 -8.65
C PHE A 580 -26.45 -15.98 -7.72
N GLN A 581 -27.53 -16.66 -8.10
CA GLN A 581 -28.06 -17.84 -7.42
C GLN A 581 -27.60 -19.09 -8.17
N TYR A 582 -27.12 -20.08 -7.48
CA TYR A 582 -26.64 -21.36 -8.01
C TYR A 582 -27.49 -22.51 -7.47
#